data_74b6e8bc4899cbb2ba985614557de549
#
_entry.id   74b6e8bc4899cbb2ba985614557de549
#
_cell.length_a   1.000
_cell.length_b   1.000
_cell.length_c   1.000
_cell.angle_alpha   90.00
_cell.angle_beta   90.00
_cell.angle_gamma   90.00
#
_symmetry.space_group_name_H-M   'P 1'
#
loop_
_entity.id
_entity.type
_entity.pdbx_description
1 polymer ?
#
loop_
_entity_poly.entity_id
_entity_poly.type
_entity_poly.pdbx_seq_one_letter_code
_entity_poly.pdbx_strand_id
1 'polypeptide(L)'
;MNIAVIIPKSECSERISNVLEEVEKQLYKKPYNRMGNIEQADIELEYIYGLDTIRREICKSRLQNRRVLFAISFNEQGINVEYYLMLEILRQSRDALKGSVCGMFIDGKSEFYTKASARELSFAISEAGAYQVGKSLVEGTGSLYNQRNTAENYRVSVYEAYVRNVVELIERIVKFNNTKYEKPKLLCLHASEYATSNTVKLWGMVKNELEKEVEITELALRNGEISDCSGCPFHMCMHFSSRGSCYYGGVMVENVYPAVEQCNALMLLCPNYNDSFSANIAAFINRLTALYRRKPFYDKKLFSIIVSGYSGGDIIAGQLAGSLGMNKSFIIPPYFSMVETANHPNSVLEIPDIKNKAEMFAKHIQNHIK
;
A
#
# COMPACT_ATOMS: atom_id res chain seq x y z
N MET A 1 5.74 -8.82 22.44
CA MET A 1 6.13 -8.82 20.99
C MET A 1 6.87 -7.53 20.70
N ASN A 2 8.09 -7.59 20.10
CA ASN A 2 8.90 -6.41 19.86
C ASN A 2 8.66 -5.83 18.47
N ILE A 3 8.47 -4.51 18.41
CA ILE A 3 8.34 -3.74 17.18
C ILE A 3 9.56 -2.85 17.03
N ALA A 4 10.28 -2.98 15.92
CA ALA A 4 11.38 -2.08 15.61
C ALA A 4 10.83 -0.74 15.11
N VAL A 5 11.10 0.35 15.80
CA VAL A 5 10.72 1.70 15.41
C VAL A 5 11.93 2.40 14.82
N ILE A 6 11.91 2.60 13.51
CA ILE A 6 12.99 3.20 12.73
C ILE A 6 12.82 4.72 12.71
N ILE A 7 13.77 5.46 13.26
CA ILE A 7 13.71 6.92 13.39
C ILE A 7 14.97 7.58 12.82
N PRO A 8 14.95 8.02 11.55
CA PRO A 8 15.98 8.92 11.04
C PRO A 8 15.97 10.25 11.83
N LYS A 9 17.14 10.75 12.22
CA LYS A 9 17.24 12.01 12.95
C LYS A 9 16.65 13.19 12.18
N SER A 10 15.99 14.06 12.90
CA SER A 10 15.46 15.32 12.38
C SER A 10 15.37 16.33 13.51
N GLU A 11 15.58 17.60 13.20
CA GLU A 11 15.34 18.71 14.15
C GLU A 11 13.86 18.86 14.51
N CYS A 12 12.96 18.23 13.75
CA CYS A 12 11.50 18.32 13.92
C CYS A 12 10.87 17.08 14.55
N SER A 13 11.64 16.24 15.26
CA SER A 13 11.18 14.96 15.82
C SER A 13 10.34 15.06 17.10
N GLU A 14 10.21 16.23 17.71
CA GLU A 14 9.52 16.40 19.00
C GLU A 14 8.09 15.85 19.00
N ARG A 15 7.27 16.19 17.98
CA ARG A 15 5.88 15.71 17.92
C ARG A 15 5.80 14.18 17.75
N ILE A 16 6.69 13.58 16.96
CA ILE A 16 6.79 12.12 16.86
C ILE A 16 7.12 11.50 18.21
N SER A 17 8.10 12.03 18.92
CA SER A 17 8.51 11.52 20.23
C SER A 17 7.35 11.59 21.23
N ASN A 18 6.68 12.73 21.33
CA ASN A 18 5.52 12.91 22.20
C ASN A 18 4.37 11.93 21.87
N VAL A 19 4.09 11.72 20.56
CA VAL A 19 3.07 10.75 20.13
C VAL A 19 3.48 9.33 20.50
N LEU A 20 4.73 8.93 20.29
CA LEU A 20 5.20 7.59 20.63
C LEU A 20 5.15 7.32 22.15
N GLU A 21 5.48 8.30 23.00
CA GLU A 21 5.31 8.19 24.46
C GLU A 21 3.84 7.97 24.86
N GLU A 22 2.90 8.71 24.23
CA GLU A 22 1.48 8.51 24.49
C GLU A 22 0.96 7.17 23.97
N VAL A 23 1.49 6.71 22.85
CA VAL A 23 1.20 5.39 22.27
C VAL A 23 1.66 4.28 23.24
N GLU A 24 2.88 4.35 23.79
CA GLU A 24 3.37 3.40 24.79
C GLU A 24 2.45 3.36 26.01
N LYS A 25 2.07 4.51 26.56
CA LYS A 25 1.13 4.58 27.68
C LYS A 25 -0.22 3.92 27.37
N GLN A 26 -0.70 4.04 26.13
CA GLN A 26 -1.97 3.42 25.71
C GLN A 26 -1.82 1.91 25.47
N LEU A 27 -0.68 1.45 24.94
CA LEU A 27 -0.40 0.03 24.77
C LEU A 27 -0.30 -0.70 26.10
N TYR A 28 0.30 -0.06 27.12
CA TYR A 28 0.41 -0.62 28.49
C TYR A 28 -0.91 -0.52 29.30
N LYS A 29 -1.76 0.49 29.03
CA LYS A 29 -2.96 0.79 29.84
C LYS A 29 -4.22 0.05 29.43
N LYS A 30 -4.27 -0.70 28.32
CA LYS A 30 -5.48 -1.45 27.96
C LYS A 30 -5.67 -2.66 28.87
N PRO A 31 -6.43 -2.52 30.02
CA PRO A 31 -7.06 -3.70 30.60
C PRO A 31 -8.15 -4.14 29.64
N TYR A 32 -8.15 -5.37 29.34
CA TYR A 32 -9.13 -6.16 28.65
C TYR A 32 -10.58 -5.69 28.86
N ASN A 33 -11.34 -5.39 27.78
CA ASN A 33 -12.68 -5.94 27.56
C ASN A 33 -13.34 -5.38 26.31
N ARG A 34 -13.49 -6.20 25.28
CA ARG A 34 -14.75 -6.53 24.58
C ARG A 34 -14.43 -7.34 23.32
N MET A 35 -14.56 -8.63 23.46
CA MET A 35 -14.49 -9.72 22.49
C MET A 35 -13.24 -10.62 22.64
N GLY A 36 -13.44 -11.69 23.38
CA GLY A 36 -12.92 -13.05 23.26
C GLY A 36 -11.42 -13.24 22.89
N ASN A 37 -10.65 -13.73 23.85
CA ASN A 37 -9.44 -14.54 23.69
C ASN A 37 -8.37 -14.09 22.68
N ILE A 38 -7.56 -13.09 23.05
CA ILE A 38 -6.15 -13.02 22.70
C ILE A 38 -5.41 -12.71 24.01
N GLU A 39 -4.53 -13.61 24.43
CA GLU A 39 -3.55 -13.33 25.48
C GLU A 39 -2.84 -12.02 25.13
N GLN A 40 -2.75 -11.13 26.10
CA GLN A 40 -2.09 -9.85 26.02
C GLN A 40 -0.60 -10.09 25.71
N ALA A 41 -0.23 -10.07 24.44
CA ALA A 41 1.17 -9.98 24.09
C ALA A 41 1.62 -8.59 24.50
N ASP A 42 2.51 -8.48 25.49
CA ASP A 42 3.19 -7.24 25.83
C ASP A 42 3.87 -6.71 24.57
N ILE A 43 3.40 -5.57 24.07
CA ILE A 43 3.97 -4.92 22.90
C ILE A 43 5.06 -3.99 23.43
N GLU A 44 6.29 -4.25 23.03
CA GLU A 44 7.45 -3.44 23.35
C GLU A 44 7.96 -2.73 22.09
N LEU A 45 8.22 -1.43 22.19
CA LEU A 45 8.80 -0.62 21.12
C LEU A 45 10.32 -0.57 21.28
N GLU A 46 11.05 -1.08 20.30
CA GLU A 46 12.51 -1.04 20.22
C GLU A 46 12.92 0.10 19.28
N TYR A 47 13.50 1.15 19.81
CA TYR A 47 13.88 2.34 19.06
C TYR A 47 15.24 2.18 18.38
N ILE A 48 15.25 2.29 17.05
CA ILE A 48 16.44 2.29 16.19
C ILE A 48 16.62 3.72 15.67
N TYR A 49 17.42 4.49 16.37
CA TYR A 49 17.54 5.92 16.19
C TYR A 49 18.83 6.32 15.46
N GLY A 50 18.68 7.13 14.43
CA GLY A 50 19.76 7.73 13.65
C GLY A 50 20.38 6.80 12.59
N LEU A 51 20.93 7.42 11.55
CA LEU A 51 21.39 6.75 10.34
C LEU A 51 22.40 5.62 10.58
N ASP A 52 23.39 5.84 11.46
CA ASP A 52 24.44 4.84 11.71
C ASP A 52 23.88 3.55 12.33
N THR A 53 22.91 3.70 13.25
CA THR A 53 22.24 2.56 13.85
C THR A 53 21.36 1.86 12.82
N ILE A 54 20.57 2.62 12.05
CA ILE A 54 19.70 2.09 10.98
C ILE A 54 20.52 1.31 9.96
N ARG A 55 21.64 1.89 9.49
CA ARG A 55 22.56 1.23 8.54
C ARG A 55 23.09 -0.08 9.12
N ARG A 56 23.53 -0.08 10.36
CA ARG A 56 24.05 -1.28 11.03
C ARG A 56 23.00 -2.39 11.12
N GLU A 57 21.76 -2.06 11.47
CA GLU A 57 20.68 -3.04 11.59
C GLU A 57 20.27 -3.62 10.23
N ILE A 58 20.24 -2.78 9.17
CA ILE A 58 19.99 -3.21 7.79
C ILE A 58 21.13 -4.12 7.28
N CYS A 59 22.40 -3.67 7.39
CA CYS A 59 23.56 -4.43 6.90
C CYS A 59 23.74 -5.78 7.62
N LYS A 60 23.30 -5.89 8.88
CA LYS A 60 23.34 -7.15 9.64
C LYS A 60 22.08 -7.99 9.48
N SER A 61 21.17 -7.64 8.57
CA SER A 61 19.90 -8.33 8.32
C SER A 61 19.01 -8.48 9.57
N ARG A 62 19.17 -7.61 10.57
CA ARG A 62 18.44 -7.68 11.84
C ARG A 62 17.01 -7.16 11.77
N LEU A 63 16.63 -6.57 10.64
CA LEU A 63 15.26 -6.14 10.37
C LEU A 63 14.43 -7.19 9.63
N GLN A 64 15.01 -8.34 9.29
CA GLN A 64 14.28 -9.44 8.64
C GLN A 64 13.33 -10.15 9.62
N ASN A 65 12.19 -10.60 9.12
CA ASN A 65 11.15 -11.32 9.88
C ASN A 65 10.65 -10.56 11.13
N ARG A 66 10.65 -9.21 11.08
CA ARG A 66 10.26 -8.35 12.20
C ARG A 66 8.97 -7.56 11.91
N ARG A 67 8.39 -7.04 12.96
CA ARG A 67 7.38 -5.98 12.92
C ARG A 67 8.12 -4.64 12.94
N VAL A 68 7.86 -3.78 11.95
CA VAL A 68 8.63 -2.53 11.76
C VAL A 68 7.69 -1.35 11.60
N LEU A 69 7.93 -0.29 12.35
CA LEU A 69 7.29 1.00 12.20
C LEU A 69 8.33 2.03 11.77
N PHE A 70 8.18 2.62 10.60
CA PHE A 70 8.98 3.77 10.19
C PHE A 70 8.34 5.03 10.74
N ALA A 71 9.01 5.72 11.64
CA ALA A 71 8.57 6.97 12.27
C ALA A 71 9.44 8.12 11.75
N ILE A 72 8.93 8.90 10.80
CA ILE A 72 9.68 9.87 10.02
C ILE A 72 9.12 11.28 10.21
N SER A 73 9.96 12.22 10.60
CA SER A 73 9.59 13.64 10.69
C SER A 73 10.25 14.47 9.58
N PHE A 74 9.50 15.43 9.05
CA PHE A 74 9.96 16.38 8.03
C PHE A 74 9.82 17.83 8.52
N ASN A 75 10.76 18.69 8.09
CA ASN A 75 10.67 20.12 8.32
C ASN A 75 9.58 20.79 7.45
N GLU A 76 9.43 22.11 7.51
CA GLU A 76 8.45 22.88 6.73
C GLU A 76 8.63 22.73 5.22
N GLN A 77 9.86 22.53 4.76
CA GLN A 77 10.20 22.33 3.35
C GLN A 77 10.07 20.86 2.89
N GLY A 78 9.64 19.96 3.79
CA GLY A 78 9.50 18.54 3.49
C GLY A 78 10.83 17.79 3.42
N ILE A 79 11.86 18.26 4.10
CA ILE A 79 13.21 17.69 4.06
C ILE A 79 13.55 17.01 5.39
N ASN A 80 14.12 15.82 5.28
CA ASN A 80 14.85 15.10 6.32
C ASN A 80 16.01 14.38 5.63
N VAL A 81 17.22 14.83 5.86
CA VAL A 81 18.43 14.31 5.16
C VAL A 81 18.67 12.84 5.49
N GLU A 82 18.56 12.44 6.77
CA GLU A 82 18.76 11.03 7.15
C GLU A 82 17.69 10.10 6.57
N TYR A 83 16.47 10.59 6.33
CA TYR A 83 15.45 9.85 5.61
C TYR A 83 15.89 9.48 4.19
N TYR A 84 16.45 10.42 3.44
CA TYR A 84 16.92 10.15 2.08
C TYR A 84 18.12 9.21 2.05
N LEU A 85 19.04 9.35 3.01
CA LEU A 85 20.16 8.42 3.17
C LEU A 85 19.70 7.01 3.60
N MET A 86 18.67 6.91 4.42
CA MET A 86 18.03 5.63 4.75
C MET A 86 17.37 5.01 3.51
N LEU A 87 16.68 5.79 2.68
CA LEU A 87 16.12 5.30 1.42
C LEU A 87 17.20 4.75 0.48
N GLU A 88 18.35 5.43 0.38
CA GLU A 88 19.49 4.94 -0.38
C GLU A 88 19.91 3.55 0.11
N ILE A 89 20.08 3.37 1.41
CA ILE A 89 20.46 2.09 2.01
C ILE A 89 19.42 1.00 1.71
N LEU A 90 18.12 1.30 1.85
CA LEU A 90 17.05 0.36 1.55
C LEU A 90 17.05 -0.06 0.08
N ARG A 91 17.23 0.88 -0.84
CA ARG A 91 17.28 0.63 -2.29
C ARG A 91 18.49 -0.20 -2.72
N GLN A 92 19.62 -0.05 -2.04
CA GLN A 92 20.83 -0.85 -2.27
C GLN A 92 20.77 -2.24 -1.65
N SER A 93 19.91 -2.45 -0.65
CA SER A 93 19.87 -3.66 0.18
C SER A 93 18.62 -4.49 -0.12
N ARG A 94 18.62 -5.18 -1.25
CA ARG A 94 17.54 -6.13 -1.57
C ARG A 94 17.39 -7.14 -0.43
N ASP A 95 16.15 -7.53 -0.10
CA ASP A 95 15.84 -8.43 1.02
C ASP A 95 16.17 -7.88 2.43
N ALA A 96 16.55 -6.60 2.59
CA ALA A 96 16.85 -6.02 3.90
C ALA A 96 15.72 -6.18 4.93
N LEU A 97 14.49 -6.20 4.45
CA LEU A 97 13.27 -6.34 5.25
C LEU A 97 12.52 -7.64 4.97
N LYS A 98 13.21 -8.65 4.42
CA LYS A 98 12.58 -9.92 4.02
C LYS A 98 11.76 -10.54 5.14
N GLY A 99 10.50 -10.87 4.82
CA GLY A 99 9.57 -11.48 5.77
C GLY A 99 9.03 -10.53 6.86
N SER A 100 9.43 -9.24 6.83
CA SER A 100 8.95 -8.26 7.79
C SER A 100 7.59 -7.70 7.40
N VAL A 101 6.92 -7.10 8.40
CA VAL A 101 5.63 -6.42 8.23
C VAL A 101 5.78 -4.98 8.69
N CYS A 102 5.49 -4.06 7.78
CA CYS A 102 5.80 -2.65 7.96
C CYS A 102 4.55 -1.76 7.97
N GLY A 103 4.66 -0.66 8.70
CA GLY A 103 3.81 0.51 8.63
C GLY A 103 4.64 1.78 8.70
N MET A 104 4.01 2.90 8.38
CA MET A 104 4.64 4.21 8.32
C MET A 104 3.88 5.21 9.17
N PHE A 105 4.59 5.89 10.04
CA PHE A 105 4.15 7.02 10.83
C PHE A 105 4.95 8.24 10.38
N ILE A 106 4.33 9.13 9.60
CA ILE A 106 5.01 10.25 8.95
C ILE A 106 4.42 11.55 9.44
N ASP A 107 5.28 12.43 9.93
CA ASP A 107 4.94 13.72 10.50
C ASP A 107 5.62 14.86 9.73
N GLY A 108 4.89 15.90 9.36
CA GLY A 108 5.40 17.07 8.68
C GLY A 108 5.03 18.37 9.39
N LYS A 109 5.90 19.35 9.34
CA LYS A 109 5.62 20.72 9.82
C LYS A 109 4.78 21.54 8.83
N SER A 110 4.54 21.01 7.60
CA SER A 110 3.76 21.61 6.53
C SER A 110 2.53 20.76 6.21
N GLU A 111 1.59 21.30 5.45
CA GLU A 111 0.45 20.55 4.88
C GLU A 111 0.84 19.73 3.63
N PHE A 112 2.10 19.80 3.19
CA PHE A 112 2.61 19.21 1.96
C PHE A 112 3.70 18.17 2.26
N TYR A 113 4.12 17.44 1.21
CA TYR A 113 5.28 16.56 1.09
C TYR A 113 5.17 15.18 1.77
N THR A 114 4.49 15.06 2.90
CA THR A 114 4.39 13.81 3.68
C THR A 114 3.91 12.61 2.85
N LYS A 115 2.89 12.79 2.00
CA LYS A 115 2.37 11.71 1.14
C LYS A 115 3.30 11.36 -0.02
N ALA A 116 4.04 12.31 -0.55
CA ALA A 116 5.04 12.05 -1.60
C ALA A 116 6.13 11.14 -1.03
N SER A 117 6.71 11.53 0.11
CA SER A 117 7.71 10.73 0.82
C SER A 117 7.18 9.35 1.25
N ALA A 118 5.92 9.28 1.71
CA ALA A 118 5.29 8.00 2.06
C ALA A 118 5.20 7.04 0.86
N ARG A 119 4.86 7.53 -0.34
CA ARG A 119 4.79 6.70 -1.56
C ARG A 119 6.16 6.16 -1.95
N GLU A 120 7.17 7.01 -1.86
CA GLU A 120 8.55 6.66 -2.15
C GLU A 120 9.07 5.59 -1.17
N LEU A 121 8.86 5.80 0.13
CA LEU A 121 9.20 4.83 1.17
C LEU A 121 8.43 3.52 1.00
N SER A 122 7.15 3.57 0.67
CA SER A 122 6.33 2.38 0.46
C SER A 122 6.87 1.50 -0.66
N PHE A 123 7.28 2.09 -1.78
CA PHE A 123 7.90 1.33 -2.86
C PHE A 123 9.23 0.73 -2.42
N ALA A 124 10.09 1.50 -1.75
CA ALA A 124 11.37 1.00 -1.21
C ALA A 124 11.18 -0.14 -0.19
N ILE A 125 10.19 -0.06 0.69
CA ILE A 125 9.85 -1.14 1.65
C ILE A 125 9.47 -2.43 0.91
N SER A 126 8.64 -2.33 -0.13
CA SER A 126 8.24 -3.48 -0.93
C SER A 126 9.44 -4.12 -1.64
N GLU A 127 10.30 -3.30 -2.27
CA GLU A 127 11.52 -3.77 -2.96
C GLU A 127 12.57 -4.32 -1.99
N ALA A 128 12.53 -3.92 -0.72
CA ALA A 128 13.35 -4.50 0.35
C ALA A 128 12.76 -5.81 0.94
N GLY A 129 11.67 -6.34 0.39
CA GLY A 129 11.14 -7.66 0.73
C GLY A 129 10.12 -7.70 1.87
N ALA A 130 9.50 -6.58 2.24
CA ALA A 130 8.51 -6.52 3.32
C ALA A 130 7.06 -6.41 2.84
N TYR A 131 6.16 -6.94 3.66
CA TYR A 131 4.74 -6.61 3.60
C TYR A 131 4.46 -5.23 4.19
N GLN A 132 3.47 -4.55 3.65
CA GLN A 132 2.86 -3.41 4.31
C GLN A 132 1.39 -3.71 4.61
N VAL A 133 0.99 -3.43 5.84
CA VAL A 133 -0.40 -3.61 6.27
C VAL A 133 -1.33 -2.67 5.50
N GLY A 134 -2.59 -3.06 5.34
CA GLY A 134 -3.60 -2.15 4.80
C GLY A 134 -3.71 -0.88 5.64
N LYS A 135 -3.88 0.30 5.00
CA LYS A 135 -3.72 1.61 5.64
C LYS A 135 -2.36 1.74 6.32
N SER A 136 -1.31 1.42 5.60
CA SER A 136 0.06 1.41 6.10
C SER A 136 0.60 2.77 6.56
N LEU A 137 -0.08 3.87 6.26
CA LEU A 137 0.32 5.23 6.61
C LEU A 137 -0.59 5.84 7.68
N VAL A 138 0.03 6.35 8.75
CA VAL A 138 -0.54 7.41 9.61
C VAL A 138 0.25 8.69 9.36
N GLU A 139 -0.45 9.74 8.97
CA GLU A 139 0.13 11.02 8.57
C GLU A 139 -0.27 12.11 9.56
N GLY A 140 0.69 12.91 10.02
CA GLY A 140 0.48 14.19 10.68
C GLY A 140 0.95 15.34 9.79
N THR A 141 0.04 16.23 9.41
CA THR A 141 0.40 17.48 8.73
C THR A 141 0.68 18.59 9.76
N GLY A 142 1.10 19.75 9.31
CA GLY A 142 1.43 20.89 10.19
C GLY A 142 0.33 21.21 11.19
N SER A 143 -0.90 21.38 10.72
CA SER A 143 -2.08 21.69 11.53
C SER A 143 -2.80 20.47 12.13
N LEU A 144 -2.45 19.25 11.74
CA LEU A 144 -3.23 18.02 11.99
C LEU A 144 -4.67 18.07 11.45
N TYR A 145 -4.99 18.99 10.53
CA TYR A 145 -6.31 19.08 9.94
C TYR A 145 -6.78 17.77 9.30
N ASN A 146 -5.86 16.99 8.77
CA ASN A 146 -6.11 15.66 8.21
C ASN A 146 -6.61 14.62 9.24
N GLN A 147 -6.54 14.91 10.55
CA GLN A 147 -7.09 14.08 11.63
C GLN A 147 -8.51 14.47 12.05
N ARG A 148 -9.05 15.58 11.52
CA ARG A 148 -10.32 16.16 11.94
C ARG A 148 -11.49 15.18 11.85
N ASN A 149 -11.67 14.49 10.73
CA ASN A 149 -12.76 13.53 10.56
C ASN A 149 -12.69 12.38 11.60
N THR A 150 -11.48 11.90 11.90
CA THR A 150 -11.28 10.90 12.94
C THR A 150 -11.62 11.46 14.32
N ALA A 151 -11.20 12.70 14.62
CA ALA A 151 -11.49 13.37 15.87
C ALA A 151 -13.00 13.55 16.08
N GLU A 152 -13.71 14.00 15.05
CA GLU A 152 -15.18 14.17 15.08
C GLU A 152 -15.91 12.82 15.30
N ASN A 153 -15.50 11.75 14.58
CA ASN A 153 -16.09 10.41 14.71
C ASN A 153 -15.91 9.82 16.11
N TYR A 154 -14.76 10.05 16.74
CA TYR A 154 -14.46 9.54 18.08
C TYR A 154 -14.76 10.54 19.20
N ARG A 155 -15.15 11.76 18.88
CA ARG A 155 -15.42 12.86 19.83
C ARG A 155 -14.22 13.14 20.75
N VAL A 156 -13.04 13.25 20.14
CA VAL A 156 -11.75 13.52 20.80
C VAL A 156 -11.06 14.72 20.13
N SER A 157 -9.98 15.21 20.72
CA SER A 157 -9.14 16.21 20.08
C SER A 157 -8.44 15.67 18.83
N VAL A 158 -7.99 16.53 17.92
CA VAL A 158 -7.23 16.13 16.72
C VAL A 158 -5.92 15.43 17.09
N TYR A 159 -5.29 15.83 18.19
CA TYR A 159 -4.08 15.21 18.70
C TYR A 159 -4.36 13.79 19.24
N GLU A 160 -5.41 13.61 20.03
CA GLU A 160 -5.82 12.27 20.50
C GLU A 160 -6.21 11.35 19.36
N ALA A 161 -6.89 11.88 18.33
CA ALA A 161 -7.20 11.14 17.11
C ALA A 161 -5.93 10.69 16.38
N TYR A 162 -4.91 11.55 16.35
CA TYR A 162 -3.61 11.25 15.76
C TYR A 162 -2.90 10.12 16.53
N VAL A 163 -2.77 10.24 17.85
CA VAL A 163 -2.21 9.17 18.72
C VAL A 163 -2.96 7.86 18.50
N ARG A 164 -4.30 7.89 18.52
CA ARG A 164 -5.14 6.71 18.33
C ARG A 164 -4.89 6.03 16.99
N ASN A 165 -4.76 6.80 15.90
CA ASN A 165 -4.46 6.25 14.58
C ASN A 165 -3.10 5.52 14.56
N VAL A 166 -2.09 6.01 15.30
CA VAL A 166 -0.79 5.32 15.44
C VAL A 166 -0.92 4.02 16.24
N VAL A 167 -1.69 4.03 17.34
CA VAL A 167 -2.01 2.79 18.09
C VAL A 167 -2.69 1.76 17.19
N GLU A 168 -3.70 2.17 16.41
CA GLU A 168 -4.40 1.28 15.48
C GLU A 168 -3.48 0.75 14.36
N LEU A 169 -2.51 1.56 13.89
CA LEU A 169 -1.50 1.10 12.94
C LEU A 169 -0.61 0.03 13.56
N ILE A 170 -0.10 0.26 14.76
CA ILE A 170 0.71 -0.72 15.50
C ILE A 170 -0.07 -2.01 15.72
N GLU A 171 -1.33 -1.94 16.14
CA GLU A 171 -2.17 -3.12 16.30
C GLU A 171 -2.33 -3.91 14.99
N ARG A 172 -2.48 -3.22 13.84
CA ARG A 172 -2.52 -3.88 12.52
C ARG A 172 -1.20 -4.56 12.16
N ILE A 173 -0.07 -3.94 12.47
CA ILE A 173 1.27 -4.52 12.26
C ILE A 173 1.43 -5.79 13.11
N VAL A 174 1.04 -5.75 14.38
CA VAL A 174 1.14 -6.87 15.32
C VAL A 174 0.24 -8.03 14.90
N LYS A 175 -1.04 -7.73 14.60
CA LYS A 175 -2.06 -8.72 14.25
C LYS A 175 -1.94 -9.24 12.82
N PHE A 176 -1.03 -8.68 12.01
CA PHE A 176 -0.90 -9.08 10.63
C PHE A 176 -0.55 -10.56 10.51
N ASN A 177 -1.37 -11.24 9.74
CA ASN A 177 -1.13 -12.61 9.29
C ASN A 177 -1.29 -12.66 7.77
N ASN A 178 -0.32 -13.26 7.09
CA ASN A 178 -0.44 -13.48 5.65
C ASN A 178 -1.44 -14.62 5.38
N THR A 179 -2.72 -14.26 5.31
CA THR A 179 -3.77 -15.23 4.97
C THR A 179 -3.52 -15.80 3.58
N LYS A 180 -3.49 -17.12 3.50
CA LYS A 180 -3.37 -17.89 2.26
C LYS A 180 -4.67 -18.64 2.00
N TYR A 181 -4.92 -18.95 0.74
CA TYR A 181 -6.17 -19.55 0.29
C TYR A 181 -5.89 -20.83 -0.49
N GLU A 182 -6.63 -21.88 -0.24
CA GLU A 182 -6.52 -23.14 -0.98
C GLU A 182 -6.86 -22.97 -2.46
N LYS A 183 -7.88 -22.16 -2.75
CA LYS A 183 -8.30 -21.77 -4.09
C LYS A 183 -8.29 -20.26 -4.22
N PRO A 184 -7.13 -19.63 -4.40
CA PRO A 184 -7.04 -18.19 -4.46
C PRO A 184 -7.69 -17.63 -5.73
N LYS A 185 -8.36 -16.46 -5.58
CA LYS A 185 -9.01 -15.72 -6.64
C LYS A 185 -8.28 -14.43 -6.90
N LEU A 186 -7.85 -14.21 -8.13
CA LEU A 186 -7.18 -12.99 -8.56
C LEU A 186 -8.04 -12.25 -9.58
N LEU A 187 -8.31 -10.97 -9.31
CA LEU A 187 -8.95 -10.07 -10.27
C LEU A 187 -7.87 -9.28 -10.99
N CYS A 188 -7.81 -9.42 -12.31
CA CYS A 188 -6.97 -8.60 -13.17
C CYS A 188 -7.78 -7.50 -13.83
N LEU A 189 -7.36 -6.24 -13.66
CA LEU A 189 -7.98 -5.08 -14.32
C LEU A 189 -6.98 -4.38 -15.23
N HIS A 190 -7.40 -4.03 -16.42
CA HIS A 190 -6.63 -3.26 -17.39
C HIS A 190 -7.52 -2.32 -18.22
N ALA A 191 -6.91 -1.28 -18.78
CA ALA A 191 -7.58 -0.35 -19.69
C ALA A 191 -7.07 -0.49 -21.14
N SER A 192 -6.33 -1.55 -21.46
CA SER A 192 -5.76 -1.77 -22.78
C SER A 192 -6.78 -2.40 -23.73
N GLU A 193 -6.85 -1.86 -24.93
CA GLU A 193 -7.74 -2.35 -26.01
C GLU A 193 -6.98 -3.10 -27.10
N TYR A 194 -5.64 -3.04 -27.09
CA TYR A 194 -4.80 -3.56 -28.17
C TYR A 194 -4.04 -4.81 -27.77
N ALA A 195 -4.11 -5.85 -28.59
CA ALA A 195 -3.34 -7.08 -28.46
C ALA A 195 -1.81 -6.86 -28.55
N THR A 196 -1.37 -5.72 -29.08
CA THR A 196 0.04 -5.31 -29.18
C THR A 196 0.57 -4.60 -27.95
N SER A 197 -0.26 -4.38 -26.93
CA SER A 197 0.15 -3.75 -25.66
C SER A 197 1.22 -4.57 -24.96
N ASN A 198 2.37 -3.94 -24.68
CA ASN A 198 3.48 -4.55 -23.94
C ASN A 198 3.04 -5.06 -22.57
N THR A 199 2.20 -4.30 -21.86
CA THR A 199 1.68 -4.67 -20.53
C THR A 199 0.80 -5.91 -20.61
N VAL A 200 -0.08 -6.02 -21.63
CA VAL A 200 -0.93 -7.20 -21.83
C VAL A 200 -0.12 -8.41 -22.28
N LYS A 201 0.91 -8.23 -23.11
CA LYS A 201 1.83 -9.31 -23.51
C LYS A 201 2.59 -9.88 -22.30
N LEU A 202 3.09 -8.99 -21.45
CA LEU A 202 3.79 -9.40 -20.22
C LEU A 202 2.83 -10.12 -19.27
N TRP A 203 1.62 -9.59 -19.11
CA TRP A 203 0.56 -10.26 -18.32
C TRP A 203 0.25 -11.66 -18.85
N GLY A 204 0.16 -11.85 -20.18
CA GLY A 204 -0.08 -13.17 -20.76
C GLY A 204 0.94 -14.22 -20.35
N MET A 205 2.23 -13.85 -20.22
CA MET A 205 3.28 -14.76 -19.72
C MET A 205 3.07 -15.10 -18.24
N VAL A 206 2.78 -14.10 -17.41
CA VAL A 206 2.52 -14.29 -15.97
C VAL A 206 1.26 -15.11 -15.75
N LYS A 207 0.19 -14.81 -16.50
CA LYS A 207 -1.11 -15.48 -16.42
C LYS A 207 -1.00 -16.98 -16.71
N ASN A 208 -0.27 -17.36 -17.75
CA ASN A 208 -0.10 -18.77 -18.15
C ASN A 208 0.48 -19.64 -17.02
N GLU A 209 1.31 -19.07 -16.16
CA GLU A 209 1.84 -19.76 -14.97
C GLU A 209 0.86 -19.73 -13.80
N LEU A 210 0.15 -18.62 -13.61
CA LEU A 210 -0.80 -18.45 -12.50
C LEU A 210 -2.04 -19.32 -12.63
N GLU A 211 -2.60 -19.48 -13.84
CA GLU A 211 -3.86 -20.23 -14.09
C GLU A 211 -3.80 -21.70 -13.64
N LYS A 212 -2.61 -22.23 -13.44
CA LYS A 212 -2.41 -23.61 -12.94
C LYS A 212 -2.92 -23.78 -11.50
N GLU A 213 -2.92 -22.69 -10.70
CA GLU A 213 -3.10 -22.71 -9.26
C GLU A 213 -4.05 -21.62 -8.72
N VAL A 214 -4.43 -20.66 -9.57
CA VAL A 214 -5.18 -19.46 -9.20
C VAL A 214 -6.35 -19.27 -10.15
N GLU A 215 -7.54 -19.07 -9.60
CA GLU A 215 -8.72 -18.68 -10.39
C GLU A 215 -8.60 -17.21 -10.78
N ILE A 216 -8.53 -16.93 -12.09
CA ILE A 216 -8.33 -15.57 -12.62
C ILE A 216 -9.61 -15.05 -13.26
N THR A 217 -10.07 -13.91 -12.77
CA THR A 217 -11.09 -13.08 -13.43
C THR A 217 -10.38 -11.88 -14.06
N GLU A 218 -10.56 -11.70 -15.37
CA GLU A 218 -9.96 -10.58 -16.11
C GLU A 218 -11.05 -9.66 -16.65
N LEU A 219 -10.98 -8.36 -16.33
CA LEU A 219 -11.94 -7.36 -16.78
C LEU A 219 -11.22 -6.18 -17.44
N ALA A 220 -11.63 -5.84 -18.64
CA ALA A 220 -11.16 -4.67 -19.36
C ALA A 220 -12.02 -3.45 -18.99
N LEU A 221 -11.37 -2.39 -18.55
CA LEU A 221 -11.98 -1.09 -18.27
C LEU A 221 -11.95 -0.24 -19.53
N ARG A 222 -12.89 -0.46 -20.43
CA ARG A 222 -12.86 0.12 -21.79
C ARG A 222 -13.25 1.60 -21.80
N ASN A 223 -12.75 2.32 -22.80
CA ASN A 223 -13.15 3.70 -23.06
C ASN A 223 -14.65 3.77 -23.39
N GLY A 224 -15.34 4.77 -22.84
CA GLY A 224 -16.78 4.94 -23.01
C GLY A 224 -17.67 4.10 -22.08
N GLU A 225 -17.15 3.03 -21.48
CA GLU A 225 -17.91 2.18 -20.55
C GLU A 225 -17.76 2.64 -19.08
N ILE A 226 -16.71 3.37 -18.79
CA ILE A 226 -16.41 3.85 -17.44
C ILE A 226 -16.42 5.37 -17.38
N SER A 227 -17.23 5.91 -16.49
CA SER A 227 -17.21 7.32 -16.08
C SER A 227 -16.45 7.45 -14.74
N ASP A 228 -15.76 8.56 -14.56
CA ASP A 228 -15.11 8.90 -13.29
C ASP A 228 -16.11 9.24 -12.18
N CYS A 229 -15.60 9.41 -10.97
CA CYS A 229 -16.33 9.87 -9.80
C CYS A 229 -16.53 11.39 -9.90
N SER A 230 -17.77 11.85 -9.93
CA SER A 230 -18.11 13.30 -9.98
C SER A 230 -18.16 13.96 -8.60
N GLY A 231 -17.70 13.29 -7.53
CA GLY A 231 -17.67 13.89 -6.20
C GLY A 231 -19.04 14.16 -5.59
N CYS A 232 -19.94 13.18 -5.62
CA CYS A 232 -21.27 13.32 -4.99
C CYS A 232 -21.17 13.77 -3.53
N PRO A 233 -22.16 14.55 -3.02
CA PRO A 233 -22.27 14.86 -1.60
C PRO A 233 -22.14 13.59 -0.73
N PHE A 234 -21.52 13.73 0.44
CA PHE A 234 -21.19 12.58 1.30
C PHE A 234 -22.41 11.71 1.60
N HIS A 235 -23.55 12.31 1.98
CA HIS A 235 -24.78 11.58 2.29
C HIS A 235 -25.31 10.79 1.11
N MET A 236 -25.24 11.34 -0.10
CA MET A 236 -25.65 10.63 -1.33
C MET A 236 -24.72 9.47 -1.64
N CYS A 237 -23.39 9.67 -1.54
CA CYS A 237 -22.44 8.59 -1.72
C CYS A 237 -22.66 7.48 -0.69
N MET A 238 -22.94 7.78 0.57
CA MET A 238 -23.25 6.81 1.61
C MET A 238 -24.53 6.04 1.34
N HIS A 239 -25.56 6.70 0.82
CA HIS A 239 -26.84 6.05 0.48
C HIS A 239 -26.65 4.92 -0.56
N PHE A 240 -25.90 5.18 -1.63
CA PHE A 240 -25.60 4.15 -2.64
C PHE A 240 -24.60 3.11 -2.12
N SER A 241 -23.55 3.54 -1.42
CA SER A 241 -22.52 2.71 -0.85
C SER A 241 -23.07 1.64 0.10
N SER A 242 -24.04 1.99 0.97
CA SER A 242 -24.69 1.02 1.89
C SER A 242 -25.36 -0.15 1.17
N ARG A 243 -25.74 0.05 -0.10
CA ARG A 243 -26.34 -0.97 -0.98
C ARG A 243 -25.31 -1.65 -1.90
N GLY A 244 -23.99 -1.40 -1.72
CA GLY A 244 -22.95 -1.92 -2.59
C GLY A 244 -22.96 -1.32 -3.99
N SER A 245 -23.48 -0.09 -4.15
CA SER A 245 -23.68 0.57 -5.44
C SER A 245 -23.03 1.96 -5.50
N CYS A 246 -23.05 2.56 -6.67
CA CYS A 246 -22.64 3.93 -6.93
C CYS A 246 -23.72 4.59 -7.82
N TYR A 247 -24.00 5.88 -7.61
CA TYR A 247 -24.99 6.62 -8.39
C TYR A 247 -24.84 6.44 -9.93
N TYR A 248 -23.60 6.38 -10.40
CA TYR A 248 -23.29 6.24 -11.83
C TYR A 248 -23.44 4.84 -12.41
N GLY A 249 -23.78 3.81 -11.59
CA GLY A 249 -24.07 2.45 -12.08
C GLY A 249 -23.01 1.87 -13.05
N GLY A 250 -23.51 1.18 -14.07
CA GLY A 250 -22.73 0.64 -15.20
C GLY A 250 -21.72 -0.43 -14.78
N VAL A 251 -20.77 -0.70 -15.68
CA VAL A 251 -19.74 -1.75 -15.54
C VAL A 251 -19.09 -1.81 -14.16
N MET A 252 -18.87 -0.65 -13.54
CA MET A 252 -18.29 -0.59 -12.17
C MET A 252 -19.15 -1.29 -11.14
N VAL A 253 -20.47 -1.10 -11.18
CA VAL A 253 -21.39 -1.66 -10.19
C VAL A 253 -21.78 -3.09 -10.55
N GLU A 254 -21.98 -3.35 -11.85
CA GLU A 254 -22.51 -4.61 -12.35
C GLU A 254 -21.45 -5.72 -12.40
N ASN A 255 -20.20 -5.38 -12.73
CA ASN A 255 -19.12 -6.35 -12.96
C ASN A 255 -17.95 -6.15 -11.98
N VAL A 256 -17.44 -4.92 -11.84
CA VAL A 256 -16.18 -4.69 -11.13
C VAL A 256 -16.35 -4.85 -9.62
N TYR A 257 -17.40 -4.26 -9.02
CA TYR A 257 -17.60 -4.36 -7.57
C TYR A 257 -17.78 -5.82 -7.10
N PRO A 258 -18.64 -6.65 -7.73
CA PRO A 258 -18.74 -8.06 -7.37
C PRO A 258 -17.42 -8.82 -7.49
N ALA A 259 -16.64 -8.54 -8.55
CA ALA A 259 -15.34 -9.17 -8.74
C ALA A 259 -14.32 -8.74 -7.67
N VAL A 260 -14.30 -7.45 -7.30
CA VAL A 260 -13.44 -6.96 -6.19
C VAL A 260 -13.85 -7.59 -4.86
N GLU A 261 -15.13 -7.75 -4.59
CA GLU A 261 -15.58 -8.38 -3.34
C GLU A 261 -15.14 -9.84 -3.24
N GLN A 262 -15.18 -10.57 -4.34
CA GLN A 262 -14.88 -12.00 -4.39
C GLN A 262 -13.38 -12.31 -4.45
N CYS A 263 -12.54 -11.40 -4.96
CA CYS A 263 -11.11 -11.67 -5.12
C CYS A 263 -10.36 -11.65 -3.78
N ASN A 264 -9.24 -12.39 -3.73
CA ASN A 264 -8.26 -12.37 -2.66
C ASN A 264 -7.08 -11.44 -3.00
N ALA A 265 -6.84 -11.23 -4.29
CA ALA A 265 -5.81 -10.34 -4.80
C ALA A 265 -6.31 -9.55 -6.01
N LEU A 266 -5.83 -8.32 -6.14
CA LEU A 266 -6.04 -7.42 -7.27
C LEU A 266 -4.73 -7.29 -8.04
N MET A 267 -4.77 -7.53 -9.34
CA MET A 267 -3.71 -7.27 -10.31
C MET A 267 -4.10 -6.08 -11.16
N LEU A 268 -3.26 -5.05 -11.23
CA LEU A 268 -3.46 -3.90 -12.11
C LEU A 268 -2.41 -3.88 -13.22
N LEU A 269 -2.86 -3.82 -14.46
CA LEU A 269 -1.98 -3.64 -15.60
C LEU A 269 -1.92 -2.16 -15.97
N CYS A 270 -0.77 -1.54 -15.72
CA CYS A 270 -0.59 -0.10 -15.82
C CYS A 270 0.51 0.26 -16.83
N PRO A 271 0.19 0.46 -18.11
CA PRO A 271 1.10 1.17 -18.98
C PRO A 271 1.31 2.60 -18.45
N ASN A 272 2.54 3.10 -18.54
CA ASN A 272 2.87 4.45 -18.12
C ASN A 272 2.42 5.46 -19.18
N TYR A 273 1.49 6.32 -18.81
CA TYR A 273 1.03 7.46 -19.62
C TYR A 273 1.37 8.78 -18.90
N ASN A 274 2.41 9.47 -19.34
CA ASN A 274 2.82 10.74 -18.73
C ASN A 274 2.99 10.65 -17.21
N ASP A 275 3.75 9.66 -16.76
CA ASP A 275 4.02 9.36 -15.34
C ASP A 275 2.76 9.13 -14.49
N SER A 276 1.72 8.59 -15.14
CA SER A 276 0.46 8.21 -14.49
C SER A 276 -0.12 6.93 -15.10
N PHE A 277 -0.97 6.25 -14.34
CA PHE A 277 -1.82 5.20 -14.89
C PHE A 277 -2.97 5.79 -15.71
N SER A 278 -3.60 4.96 -16.56
CA SER A 278 -4.67 5.40 -17.45
C SER A 278 -5.87 6.02 -16.71
N ALA A 279 -6.60 6.91 -17.39
CA ALA A 279 -7.80 7.56 -16.86
C ALA A 279 -8.84 6.55 -16.35
N ASN A 280 -9.00 5.40 -17.02
CA ASN A 280 -9.96 4.37 -16.63
C ASN A 280 -9.55 3.66 -15.33
N ILE A 281 -8.25 3.45 -15.10
CA ILE A 281 -7.72 2.96 -13.81
C ILE A 281 -7.92 4.01 -12.73
N ALA A 282 -7.73 5.31 -13.03
CA ALA A 282 -8.03 6.39 -12.10
C ALA A 282 -9.52 6.41 -11.71
N ALA A 283 -10.40 6.31 -12.69
CA ALA A 283 -11.84 6.24 -12.48
C ALA A 283 -12.25 5.02 -11.63
N PHE A 284 -11.65 3.85 -11.88
CA PHE A 284 -11.82 2.68 -11.02
C PHE A 284 -11.44 2.99 -9.56
N ILE A 285 -10.24 3.51 -9.32
CA ILE A 285 -9.73 3.82 -7.97
C ILE A 285 -10.65 4.83 -7.26
N ASN A 286 -11.08 5.88 -7.97
CA ASN A 286 -11.97 6.90 -7.43
C ASN A 286 -13.33 6.32 -7.04
N ARG A 287 -13.94 5.54 -7.93
CA ARG A 287 -15.25 4.92 -7.71
C ARG A 287 -15.23 3.78 -6.70
N LEU A 288 -14.09 3.10 -6.54
CA LEU A 288 -13.90 2.09 -5.49
C LEU A 288 -14.16 2.63 -4.09
N THR A 289 -14.16 3.96 -3.89
CA THR A 289 -14.54 4.62 -2.63
C THR A 289 -15.93 4.21 -2.14
N ALA A 290 -16.89 4.02 -3.04
CA ALA A 290 -18.22 3.60 -2.65
C ALA A 290 -18.22 2.21 -2.01
N LEU A 291 -17.51 1.25 -2.60
CA LEU A 291 -17.38 -0.10 -2.06
C LEU A 291 -16.56 -0.10 -0.77
N TYR A 292 -15.46 0.63 -0.73
CA TYR A 292 -14.58 0.77 0.43
C TYR A 292 -15.29 1.30 1.69
N ARG A 293 -16.23 2.24 1.52
CA ARG A 293 -17.05 2.76 2.64
C ARG A 293 -17.91 1.70 3.29
N ARG A 294 -18.34 0.69 2.54
CA ARG A 294 -19.10 -0.46 3.06
C ARG A 294 -18.19 -1.48 3.73
N LYS A 295 -17.10 -1.84 3.06
CA LYS A 295 -16.14 -2.84 3.52
C LYS A 295 -14.72 -2.47 3.11
N PRO A 296 -13.83 -2.15 4.06
CA PRO A 296 -12.40 -1.99 3.78
C PRO A 296 -11.75 -3.27 3.27
N PHE A 297 -10.63 -3.14 2.53
CA PHE A 297 -9.97 -4.24 1.81
C PHE A 297 -8.74 -4.80 2.55
N TYR A 298 -8.77 -4.89 3.88
CA TYR A 298 -7.67 -5.40 4.71
C TYR A 298 -7.30 -6.87 4.46
N ASP A 299 -8.17 -7.61 3.79
CA ASP A 299 -8.01 -9.01 3.42
C ASP A 299 -7.48 -9.22 1.99
N LYS A 300 -7.27 -8.15 1.22
CA LYS A 300 -6.92 -8.21 -0.20
C LYS A 300 -5.51 -7.71 -0.47
N LYS A 301 -4.80 -8.43 -1.32
CA LYS A 301 -3.43 -8.10 -1.74
C LYS A 301 -3.41 -7.37 -3.07
N LEU A 302 -2.51 -6.40 -3.21
CA LEU A 302 -2.31 -5.67 -4.45
C LEU A 302 -1.06 -6.16 -5.17
N PHE A 303 -1.20 -6.41 -6.47
CA PHE A 303 -0.10 -6.64 -7.39
C PHE A 303 -0.26 -5.74 -8.61
N SER A 304 0.83 -5.48 -9.32
CA SER A 304 0.78 -4.72 -10.57
C SER A 304 1.83 -5.15 -11.58
N ILE A 305 1.53 -4.95 -12.85
CA ILE A 305 2.48 -5.00 -13.95
C ILE A 305 2.52 -3.61 -14.56
N ILE A 306 3.69 -2.99 -14.58
CA ILE A 306 3.90 -1.64 -15.09
C ILE A 306 4.88 -1.72 -16.24
N VAL A 307 4.51 -1.16 -17.41
CA VAL A 307 5.43 -1.02 -18.53
C VAL A 307 5.51 0.45 -18.91
N SER A 308 6.71 1.00 -18.81
CA SER A 308 7.04 2.37 -19.19
C SER A 308 7.74 2.40 -20.54
N GLY A 309 7.47 3.43 -21.35
CA GLY A 309 8.19 3.61 -22.61
C GLY A 309 9.69 3.91 -22.38
N TYR A 310 10.00 4.64 -21.30
CA TYR A 310 11.36 5.07 -20.95
C TYR A 310 11.64 4.92 -19.46
N SER A 311 10.99 5.70 -18.62
CA SER A 311 11.21 5.76 -17.15
C SER A 311 9.89 5.97 -16.41
N GLY A 312 9.93 6.16 -15.08
CA GLY A 312 8.75 6.53 -14.27
C GLY A 312 7.88 5.35 -13.82
N GLY A 313 8.32 4.10 -13.99
CA GLY A 313 7.57 2.94 -13.49
C GLY A 313 7.45 2.93 -11.96
N ASP A 314 8.44 3.42 -11.26
CA ASP A 314 8.47 3.62 -9.82
C ASP A 314 7.44 4.67 -9.35
N ILE A 315 7.22 5.73 -10.15
CA ILE A 315 6.19 6.74 -9.89
C ILE A 315 4.81 6.08 -9.86
N ILE A 316 4.51 5.24 -10.86
CA ILE A 316 3.23 4.51 -10.94
C ILE A 316 3.08 3.52 -9.79
N ALA A 317 4.12 2.76 -9.46
CA ALA A 317 4.10 1.85 -8.32
C ALA A 317 3.81 2.61 -7.00
N GLY A 318 4.48 3.74 -6.78
CA GLY A 318 4.21 4.62 -5.63
C GLY A 318 2.79 5.19 -5.62
N GLN A 319 2.23 5.56 -6.79
CA GLN A 319 0.84 6.02 -6.90
C GLN A 319 -0.16 4.90 -6.55
N LEU A 320 0.07 3.68 -7.00
CA LEU A 320 -0.77 2.52 -6.66
C LEU A 320 -0.70 2.18 -5.17
N ALA A 321 0.51 2.15 -4.59
CA ALA A 321 0.69 1.94 -3.16
C ALA A 321 -0.03 3.01 -2.33
N GLY A 322 0.06 4.29 -2.72
CA GLY A 322 -0.63 5.39 -2.08
C GLY A 322 -2.15 5.31 -2.20
N SER A 323 -2.66 5.11 -3.41
CA SER A 323 -4.10 5.15 -3.67
C SER A 323 -4.84 3.91 -3.16
N LEU A 324 -4.25 2.74 -3.24
CA LEU A 324 -4.88 1.47 -2.84
C LEU A 324 -4.39 0.95 -1.49
N GLY A 325 -3.09 0.94 -1.21
CA GLY A 325 -2.54 0.49 0.07
C GLY A 325 -2.86 1.46 1.20
N MET A 326 -2.43 2.71 1.09
CA MET A 326 -2.59 3.71 2.15
C MET A 326 -4.04 4.19 2.28
N ASN A 327 -4.75 4.42 1.16
CA ASN A 327 -6.07 5.05 1.17
C ASN A 327 -7.24 4.06 1.12
N LYS A 328 -7.05 2.84 0.61
CA LYS A 328 -8.11 1.83 0.44
C LYS A 328 -7.85 0.52 1.19
N SER A 329 -6.81 0.47 2.02
CA SER A 329 -6.47 -0.66 2.88
C SER A 329 -6.06 -1.99 2.20
N PHE A 330 -5.67 -1.98 0.93
CA PHE A 330 -5.05 -3.17 0.34
C PHE A 330 -3.70 -3.45 1.02
N ILE A 331 -3.40 -4.72 1.23
CA ILE A 331 -2.07 -5.17 1.65
C ILE A 331 -1.12 -5.01 0.47
N ILE A 332 0.05 -4.43 0.70
CA ILE A 332 1.13 -4.40 -0.27
C ILE A 332 2.11 -5.54 0.05
N PRO A 333 2.18 -6.60 -0.76
CA PRO A 333 3.17 -7.66 -0.57
C PRO A 333 4.59 -7.19 -0.90
N PRO A 334 5.62 -7.95 -0.50
CA PRO A 334 6.96 -7.78 -1.04
C PRO A 334 6.92 -7.80 -2.57
N TYR A 335 7.75 -7.02 -3.24
CA TYR A 335 7.87 -7.01 -4.72
C TYR A 335 6.52 -7.01 -5.44
N PHE A 336 5.57 -6.21 -4.95
CA PHE A 336 4.19 -6.23 -5.45
C PHE A 336 4.05 -5.82 -6.92
N SER A 337 5.08 -5.20 -7.49
CA SER A 337 5.05 -4.62 -8.83
C SER A 337 6.17 -5.19 -9.70
N MET A 338 5.81 -5.74 -10.85
CA MET A 338 6.76 -6.04 -11.93
C MET A 338 6.85 -4.82 -12.83
N VAL A 339 8.02 -4.20 -12.90
CA VAL A 339 8.28 -2.98 -13.67
C VAL A 339 9.26 -3.27 -14.78
N GLU A 340 8.87 -3.02 -16.04
CA GLU A 340 9.73 -3.20 -17.22
C GLU A 340 9.68 -1.97 -18.13
N THR A 341 10.70 -1.80 -18.97
CA THR A 341 10.79 -0.71 -19.94
C THR A 341 10.68 -1.25 -21.36
N ALA A 342 9.63 -0.84 -22.08
CA ALA A 342 9.39 -1.26 -23.47
C ALA A 342 8.52 -0.21 -24.19
N ASN A 343 9.04 0.42 -25.25
CA ASN A 343 8.38 1.54 -25.91
C ASN A 343 7.59 1.12 -27.16
N HIS A 344 8.20 0.32 -28.04
CA HIS A 344 7.53 -0.11 -29.28
C HIS A 344 6.54 -1.24 -29.06
N PRO A 345 5.51 -1.38 -29.87
CA PRO A 345 4.56 -2.50 -29.81
C PRO A 345 5.29 -3.86 -29.78
N ASN A 346 4.95 -4.72 -28.83
CA ASN A 346 5.55 -6.03 -28.59
C ASN A 346 7.02 -6.03 -28.16
N SER A 347 7.71 -4.89 -27.99
CA SER A 347 9.13 -4.86 -27.64
C SER A 347 9.44 -5.42 -26.25
N VAL A 348 8.45 -5.57 -25.38
CA VAL A 348 8.61 -6.31 -24.12
C VAL A 348 9.08 -7.75 -24.34
N LEU A 349 8.79 -8.35 -25.48
CA LEU A 349 9.23 -9.72 -25.82
C LEU A 349 10.74 -9.80 -26.12
N GLU A 350 11.37 -8.67 -26.40
CA GLU A 350 12.78 -8.54 -26.72
C GLU A 350 13.64 -8.30 -25.47
N ILE A 351 13.01 -8.03 -24.31
CA ILE A 351 13.73 -7.85 -23.05
C ILE A 351 14.43 -9.15 -22.67
N PRO A 352 15.75 -9.11 -22.38
CA PRO A 352 16.49 -10.30 -21.96
C PRO A 352 15.82 -10.99 -20.77
N ASP A 353 15.66 -12.29 -20.87
CA ASP A 353 15.14 -13.16 -19.81
C ASP A 353 13.70 -12.84 -19.34
N ILE A 354 12.92 -12.14 -20.16
CA ILE A 354 11.57 -11.68 -19.76
C ILE A 354 10.64 -12.85 -19.38
N LYS A 355 10.76 -13.99 -20.03
CA LYS A 355 9.96 -15.19 -19.71
C LYS A 355 10.25 -15.69 -18.30
N ASN A 356 11.53 -15.82 -17.93
CA ASN A 356 11.93 -16.26 -16.59
C ASN A 356 11.51 -15.22 -15.53
N LYS A 357 11.66 -13.93 -15.81
CA LYS A 357 11.16 -12.86 -14.93
C LYS A 357 9.65 -12.98 -14.70
N ALA A 358 8.87 -13.24 -15.75
CA ALA A 358 7.41 -13.42 -15.67
C ALA A 358 7.04 -14.68 -14.84
N GLU A 359 7.74 -15.79 -15.05
CA GLU A 359 7.57 -17.01 -14.26
C GLU A 359 7.92 -16.79 -12.78
N MET A 360 9.02 -16.09 -12.50
CA MET A 360 9.41 -15.76 -11.12
C MET A 360 8.36 -14.88 -10.45
N PHE A 361 7.82 -13.90 -11.17
CA PHE A 361 6.77 -13.03 -10.62
C PHE A 361 5.46 -13.80 -10.39
N ALA A 362 5.08 -14.70 -11.30
CA ALA A 362 3.93 -15.58 -11.11
C ALA A 362 4.08 -16.47 -9.86
N LYS A 363 5.23 -17.14 -9.70
CA LYS A 363 5.56 -17.94 -8.50
C LYS A 363 5.54 -17.08 -7.23
N HIS A 364 6.04 -15.86 -7.33
CA HIS A 364 6.00 -14.91 -6.23
C HIS A 364 4.55 -14.60 -5.81
N ILE A 365 3.66 -14.27 -6.75
CA ILE A 365 2.24 -14.05 -6.47
C ILE A 365 1.63 -15.30 -5.81
N GLN A 366 1.84 -16.49 -6.38
CA GLN A 366 1.35 -17.75 -5.81
C GLN A 366 1.78 -17.91 -4.34
N ASN A 367 3.05 -17.74 -4.03
CA ASN A 367 3.60 -17.86 -2.68
C ASN A 367 2.95 -16.92 -1.67
N HIS A 368 2.38 -15.81 -2.12
CA HIS A 368 1.74 -14.84 -1.25
C HIS A 368 0.24 -15.04 -1.10
N ILE A 369 -0.45 -15.69 -2.04
CA ILE A 369 -1.90 -15.86 -2.01
C ILE A 369 -2.34 -17.32 -1.79
N LYS A 370 -1.51 -18.29 -2.10
CA LYS A 370 -1.67 -19.73 -1.87
C LYS A 370 -0.69 -20.20 -0.79
#